data_c5c81ef0e4400474b0411ec421d362ca
#
_entry.id   c5c81ef0e4400474b0411ec421d362ca
#
_cell.length_a   1.000
_cell.length_b   1.000
_cell.length_c   1.000
_cell.angle_alpha   90.00
_cell.angle_beta   90.00
_cell.angle_gamma   90.00
#
_symmetry.space_group_name_H-M   'P 1'
#
loop_
_entity.id
_entity.type
_entity.pdbx_description
1 polymer ?
#
loop_
_entity_poly.entity_id
_entity_poly.type
_entity_poly.pdbx_seq_one_letter_code
_entity_poly.pdbx_strand_id
1 'polypeptide(L)'
;MTTGEEAPLMETITSRTNPLCTHLRKLAASASYRRSCGEFLCDSPKLLEEALLWGADLHTVVCTDPSALPVLPEAVRCVQVPPDLMKSISPAQTPQGVLAVCGLPDQALPE
;
A
#
# COMPACT_ATOMS: atom_id res chain seq x y z
N MET A 1 -16.93 12.53 -22.37
CA MET A 1 -16.48 12.37 -22.01
C MET A 1 -16.01 11.75 -21.42
N THR A 2 -15.77 11.50 -21.13
CA THR A 2 -15.31 11.00 -20.58
C THR A 2 -14.86 10.70 -19.87
N THR A 3 -14.69 10.70 -19.47
CA THR A 3 -14.31 10.56 -18.74
C THR A 3 -14.09 9.70 -17.96
N GLY A 4 -14.61 9.30 -17.58
CA GLY A 4 -14.51 8.35 -16.62
C GLY A 4 -13.51 7.48 -16.79
N GLU A 5 -13.16 7.45 -17.80
CA GLU A 5 -12.24 6.60 -17.99
C GLU A 5 -11.06 6.87 -17.40
N GLU A 6 -10.97 7.81 -16.73
CA GLU A 6 -9.75 8.05 -16.24
C GLU A 6 -9.26 7.10 -15.31
N ALA A 7 -8.02 6.88 -15.22
CA ALA A 7 -7.35 6.10 -14.23
C ALA A 7 -7.57 6.69 -12.87
N PRO A 8 -7.45 5.90 -11.82
CA PRO A 8 -7.49 6.45 -10.48
C PRO A 8 -6.47 7.56 -10.35
N LEU A 9 -6.80 8.57 -9.59
CA LEU A 9 -5.88 9.64 -9.38
C LEU A 9 -4.68 9.16 -8.60
N MET A 10 -3.50 9.50 -9.08
CA MET A 10 -2.27 9.18 -8.39
C MET A 10 -1.89 10.35 -7.52
N GLU A 11 -1.90 10.15 -6.21
CA GLU A 11 -1.46 11.18 -5.29
C GLU A 11 0.06 11.17 -5.23
N THR A 12 0.64 12.32 -4.93
CA THR A 12 2.07 12.41 -4.71
C THR A 12 2.33 12.92 -3.31
N ILE A 13 3.14 12.20 -2.54
CA ILE A 13 3.48 12.59 -1.18
C ILE A 13 4.99 12.69 -1.11
N THR A 14 5.49 13.79 -0.57
CA THR A 14 6.93 14.02 -0.45
C THR A 14 7.37 14.27 0.98
N SER A 15 6.45 14.42 1.92
CA SER A 15 6.79 14.74 3.28
C SER A 15 6.78 13.52 4.18
N ARG A 16 7.84 13.33 4.94
CA ARG A 16 7.94 12.24 5.90
C ARG A 16 6.92 12.33 7.01
N THR A 17 6.39 13.52 7.25
CA THR A 17 5.42 13.72 8.32
C THR A 17 3.99 13.55 7.86
N ASN A 18 3.78 13.22 6.58
CA ASN A 18 2.44 12.95 6.11
C ASN A 18 1.83 11.80 6.93
N PRO A 19 0.56 11.92 7.32
CA PRO A 19 -0.09 10.88 8.14
C PRO A 19 -0.01 9.48 7.54
N LEU A 20 -0.05 9.37 6.22
CA LEU A 20 0.08 8.07 5.59
C LEU A 20 1.46 7.46 5.89
N CYS A 21 2.51 8.26 5.83
CA CYS A 21 3.86 7.76 6.11
C CYS A 21 3.97 7.26 7.55
N THR A 22 3.38 7.98 8.49
CA THR A 22 3.35 7.56 9.89
C THR A 22 2.61 6.24 10.03
N HIS A 23 1.49 6.11 9.35
CA HIS A 23 0.67 4.89 9.39
C HIS A 23 1.48 3.70 8.84
N LEU A 24 2.16 3.89 7.71
CA LEU A 24 2.95 2.82 7.11
C LEU A 24 4.09 2.36 8.02
N ARG A 25 4.77 3.31 8.67
CA ARG A 25 5.84 2.95 9.60
C ARG A 25 5.30 2.15 10.78
N LYS A 26 4.15 2.53 11.29
CA LYS A 26 3.54 1.81 12.41
C LYS A 26 3.06 0.43 11.99
N LEU A 27 2.51 0.30 10.80
CA LEU A 27 2.12 -1.01 10.28
C LEU A 27 3.33 -1.92 10.17
N ALA A 28 4.46 -1.38 9.74
CA ALA A 28 5.66 -2.17 9.59
C ALA A 28 6.24 -2.60 10.92
N ALA A 29 6.10 -1.78 11.94
CA ALA A 29 6.81 -1.96 13.20
C ALA A 29 6.02 -2.67 14.30
N SER A 30 4.71 -2.68 14.24
CA SER A 30 3.92 -3.13 15.39
C SER A 30 2.78 -4.06 15.00
N ALA A 31 2.85 -5.29 15.51
CA ALA A 31 1.79 -6.25 15.27
C ALA A 31 0.49 -5.82 15.93
N SER A 32 0.57 -5.22 17.12
CA SER A 32 -0.65 -4.78 17.78
C SER A 32 -1.30 -3.63 17.02
N TYR A 33 -0.50 -2.76 16.41
CA TYR A 33 -1.06 -1.69 15.60
C TYR A 33 -1.76 -2.27 14.37
N ARG A 34 -1.17 -3.27 13.71
CA ARG A 34 -1.79 -3.93 12.57
C ARG A 34 -3.14 -4.53 12.96
N ARG A 35 -3.20 -5.19 14.10
CA ARG A 35 -4.45 -5.78 14.57
C ARG A 35 -5.49 -4.72 14.88
N SER A 36 -5.09 -3.63 15.49
CA SER A 36 -6.05 -2.59 15.85
C SER A 36 -6.59 -1.86 14.62
N CYS A 37 -5.78 -1.74 13.57
CA CYS A 37 -6.22 -1.11 12.34
C CYS A 37 -6.93 -2.08 11.42
N GLY A 38 -6.73 -3.37 11.60
CA GLY A 38 -7.26 -4.35 10.68
C GLY A 38 -6.55 -4.35 9.34
N GLU A 39 -5.24 -4.03 9.35
CA GLU A 39 -4.48 -3.92 8.11
C GLU A 39 -3.12 -4.57 8.23
N PHE A 40 -2.53 -4.94 7.11
CA PHE A 40 -1.16 -5.41 7.07
C PHE A 40 -0.46 -4.86 5.83
N LEU A 41 0.87 -4.99 5.79
CA LEU A 41 1.69 -4.38 4.77
C LEU A 41 2.37 -5.44 3.92
N CYS A 42 2.31 -5.26 2.60
CA CYS A 42 3.07 -6.07 1.66
C CYS A 42 4.17 -5.18 1.09
N ASP A 43 5.41 -5.64 1.12
CA ASP A 43 6.53 -4.76 0.77
C ASP A 43 7.27 -5.19 -0.49
N SER A 44 6.61 -5.87 -1.40
CA SER A 44 7.25 -6.24 -2.66
C SER A 44 6.21 -6.34 -3.77
N PRO A 45 6.66 -6.19 -5.02
CA PRO A 45 5.76 -6.37 -6.15
C PRO A 45 5.15 -7.75 -6.21
N LYS A 46 5.91 -8.76 -5.82
CA LYS A 46 5.41 -10.13 -5.84
C LYS A 46 4.26 -10.31 -4.85
N LEU A 47 4.40 -9.77 -3.65
CA LEU A 47 3.34 -9.87 -2.66
C LEU A 47 2.09 -9.10 -3.11
N LEU A 48 2.28 -7.98 -3.79
CA LEU A 48 1.16 -7.24 -4.33
C LEU A 48 0.43 -8.07 -5.39
N GLU A 49 1.17 -8.72 -6.27
CA GLU A 49 0.56 -9.55 -7.29
C GLU A 49 -0.21 -10.71 -6.67
N GLU A 50 0.35 -11.32 -5.65
CA GLU A 50 -0.33 -12.41 -4.96
C GLU A 50 -1.60 -11.93 -4.29
N ALA A 51 -1.54 -10.76 -3.68
CA ALA A 51 -2.74 -10.20 -3.04
C ALA A 51 -3.85 -9.96 -4.06
N LEU A 52 -3.49 -9.48 -5.24
CA LEU A 52 -4.47 -9.27 -6.30
C LEU A 52 -5.07 -10.59 -6.78
N LEU A 53 -4.23 -11.62 -6.91
CA LEU A 53 -4.72 -12.91 -7.36
C LEU A 53 -5.68 -13.55 -6.36
N TRP A 54 -5.45 -13.34 -5.09
CA TRP A 54 -6.27 -13.96 -4.05
C TRP A 54 -7.50 -13.12 -3.72
N GLY A 55 -7.65 -11.96 -4.34
CA GLY A 55 -8.78 -11.09 -4.04
C GLY A 55 -8.68 -10.45 -2.67
N ALA A 56 -7.46 -10.16 -2.22
CA ALA A 56 -7.28 -9.48 -0.94
C ALA A 56 -7.93 -8.11 -0.97
N ASP A 57 -8.29 -7.63 0.22
CA ASP A 57 -8.93 -6.34 0.36
C ASP A 57 -7.85 -5.26 0.32
N LEU A 58 -7.52 -4.80 -0.87
CA LEU A 58 -6.42 -3.88 -1.09
C LEU A 58 -6.89 -2.45 -0.85
N HIS A 59 -6.27 -1.75 0.08
CA HIS A 59 -6.67 -0.40 0.45
C HIS A 59 -5.82 0.67 -0.23
N THR A 60 -4.51 0.53 -0.16
CA THR A 60 -3.59 1.56 -0.65
C THR A 60 -2.37 0.92 -1.26
N VAL A 61 -1.88 1.49 -2.35
CA VAL A 61 -0.61 1.08 -2.95
C VAL A 61 0.29 2.30 -3.04
N VAL A 62 1.50 2.18 -2.53
CA VAL A 62 2.50 3.25 -2.56
C VAL A 62 3.65 2.79 -3.42
N CYS A 63 4.10 3.63 -4.34
CA CYS A 63 5.15 3.25 -5.27
C CYS A 63 6.08 4.41 -5.58
N THR A 64 7.26 4.08 -6.09
CA THR A 64 8.15 5.12 -6.59
C THR A 64 7.95 5.31 -8.09
N ASP A 65 7.53 4.27 -8.81
CA ASP A 65 7.34 4.34 -10.25
C ASP A 65 5.98 3.74 -10.61
N PRO A 66 4.98 4.57 -10.86
CA PRO A 66 3.64 4.04 -11.14
C PRO A 66 3.57 3.17 -12.39
N SER A 67 4.50 3.36 -13.32
CA SER A 67 4.45 2.59 -14.55
C SER A 67 4.78 1.11 -14.32
N ALA A 68 5.36 0.79 -13.18
CA ALA A 68 5.70 -0.59 -12.85
C ALA A 68 4.56 -1.33 -12.16
N LEU A 69 3.46 -0.65 -11.87
CA LEU A 69 2.36 -1.28 -11.15
C LEU A 69 1.46 -2.10 -12.07
N PRO A 70 0.90 -3.20 -11.56
CA PRO A 70 -0.13 -3.91 -12.33
C PRO A 70 -1.43 -3.11 -12.36
N VAL A 71 -2.39 -3.60 -13.10
CA VAL A 71 -3.71 -2.99 -13.08
C VAL A 71 -4.33 -3.19 -11.72
N LEU A 72 -4.81 -2.11 -11.12
CA LEU A 72 -5.37 -2.13 -9.77
C LEU A 72 -6.88 -1.86 -9.81
N PRO A 73 -7.63 -2.36 -8.81
CA PRO A 73 -9.04 -2.03 -8.70
C PRO A 73 -9.25 -0.54 -8.52
N GLU A 74 -10.37 -0.04 -8.97
CA GLU A 74 -10.63 1.39 -8.93
C GLU A 74 -10.67 1.98 -7.55
N ALA A 75 -11.09 1.20 -6.57
CA ALA A 75 -11.23 1.71 -5.22
C ALA A 75 -9.91 1.87 -4.48
N VAL A 76 -8.81 1.40 -5.06
CA VAL A 76 -7.52 1.41 -4.38
C VAL A 76 -6.93 2.82 -4.44
N ARG A 77 -6.47 3.32 -3.30
CA ARG A 77 -5.76 4.59 -3.25
C ARG A 77 -4.34 4.37 -3.74
N CYS A 78 -3.91 5.15 -4.71
CA CYS A 78 -2.56 5.03 -5.27
C CYS A 78 -1.75 6.26 -4.95
N VAL A 79 -0.54 6.06 -4.43
CA VAL A 79 0.32 7.16 -3.98
C VAL A 79 1.72 6.96 -4.52
N GLN A 80 2.28 8.02 -5.07
CA GLN A 80 3.66 8.00 -5.53
C GLN A 80 4.53 8.77 -4.54
N VAL A 81 5.68 8.21 -4.20
CA VAL A 81 6.63 8.86 -3.29
C VAL A 81 8.02 8.82 -3.90
N PRO A 82 8.90 9.75 -3.55
CA PRO A 82 10.28 9.69 -4.03
C PRO A 82 11.04 8.53 -3.37
N PRO A 83 12.11 8.06 -3.99
CA PRO A 83 12.86 6.93 -3.45
C PRO A 83 13.34 7.11 -2.02
N ASP A 84 13.79 8.33 -1.67
CA ASP A 84 14.23 8.59 -0.32
C ASP A 84 13.13 8.36 0.69
N LEU A 85 11.92 8.79 0.36
CA LEU A 85 10.80 8.62 1.27
C LEU A 85 10.42 7.15 1.35
N MET A 86 10.44 6.44 0.22
CA MET A 86 10.18 5.01 0.21
C MET A 86 11.13 4.28 1.16
N LYS A 87 12.42 4.63 1.14
CA LYS A 87 13.37 4.02 2.04
C LYS A 87 13.01 4.25 3.49
N SER A 88 12.51 5.43 3.82
CA SER A 88 12.22 5.76 5.22
C SER A 88 10.97 5.07 5.75
N ILE A 89 10.06 4.64 4.86
CA ILE A 89 8.81 4.03 5.31
C ILE A 89 8.77 2.53 5.07
N SER A 90 9.69 1.99 4.29
CA SER A 90 9.68 0.56 3.97
C SER A 90 10.34 -0.24 5.09
N PRO A 91 9.79 -1.40 5.46
CA PRO A 91 10.46 -2.26 6.43
C PRO A 91 11.64 -3.00 5.85
N ALA A 92 11.75 -3.06 4.53
CA ALA A 92 12.82 -3.82 3.89
C ALA A 92 14.11 -3.03 3.88
N GLN A 93 15.22 -3.70 4.09
CA GLN A 93 16.51 -3.05 3.98
C GLN A 93 16.75 -2.55 2.58
N THR A 94 16.29 -3.30 1.58
CA THR A 94 16.41 -2.90 0.19
C THR A 94 15.00 -2.80 -0.38
N PRO A 95 14.39 -1.62 -0.31
CA PRO A 95 13.01 -1.46 -0.78
C PRO A 95 12.90 -1.77 -2.26
N GLN A 96 11.80 -2.38 -2.64
CA GLN A 96 11.57 -2.75 -4.02
C GLN A 96 10.65 -1.76 -4.72
N GLY A 97 10.43 -0.61 -4.14
CA GLY A 97 9.67 0.46 -4.78
C GLY A 97 8.17 0.33 -4.71
N VAL A 98 7.65 -0.62 -3.93
CA VAL A 98 6.22 -0.82 -3.79
C VAL A 98 5.89 -1.23 -2.36
N LEU A 99 4.86 -0.60 -1.80
CA LEU A 99 4.25 -1.03 -0.55
C LEU A 99 2.75 -1.10 -0.78
N ALA A 100 2.11 -2.12 -0.25
CA ALA A 100 0.65 -2.24 -0.37
C ALA A 100 0.04 -2.46 1.01
N VAL A 101 -1.05 -1.78 1.29
CA VAL A 101 -1.79 -1.93 2.54
C VAL A 101 -3.05 -2.71 2.23
N CYS A 102 -3.22 -3.84 2.90
CA CYS A 102 -4.38 -4.70 2.71
C CYS A 102 -5.12 -4.87 4.01
N GLY A 103 -6.43 -5.07 3.92
CA GLY A 103 -7.22 -5.39 5.10
C GLY A 103 -6.93 -6.80 5.57
N LEU A 104 -6.91 -6.99 6.88
CA LEU A 104 -6.76 -8.33 7.43
C LEU A 104 -8.03 -9.14 7.18
N PRO A 105 -7.88 -10.41 6.97
CA PRO A 105 -9.05 -11.25 6.75
C PRO A 105 -9.94 -11.25 7.97
N ASP A 106 -11.27 -11.21 7.69
CA ASP A 106 -12.16 -11.08 8.77
C ASP A 106 -12.43 -12.34 9.44
N GLN A 107 -12.11 -13.40 8.82
CA GLN A 107 -12.41 -14.64 9.34
C GLN A 107 -11.79 -14.90 10.57
N ALA A 108 -11.01 -14.09 10.86
CA ALA A 108 -10.41 -14.34 12.03
C ALA A 108 -11.30 -14.62 13.11
N LEU A 109 -12.32 -14.36 13.05
CA LEU A 109 -12.96 -14.49 14.09
C LEU A 109 -13.68 -15.45 14.17
N PRO A 110 -13.65 -16.17 14.50
CA PRO A 110 -14.55 -17.04 14.60
C PRO A 110 -15.06 -16.98 15.84
N GLU A 111 -15.22 -16.88 15.91
CA GLU A 111 -15.61 -16.89 16.77
C GLU A 111 -15.97 -17.26 17.08
#